data_acc85add9a15104bcfe44ad71a96243c
#
_entry.id   acc85add9a15104bcfe44ad71a96243c
#
_cell.length_a   1.000
_cell.length_b   1.000
_cell.length_c   1.000
_cell.angle_alpha   90.00
_cell.angle_beta   90.00
_cell.angle_gamma   90.00
#
_symmetry.space_group_name_H-M   'P 1'
#
loop_
_entity.id
_entity.type
_entity.pdbx_description
1 polymer ?
#
loop_
_entity_poly.entity_id
_entity_poly.type
_entity_poly.pdbx_seq_one_letter_code
_entity_poly.pdbx_strand_id
1 'polypeptide(L)'
;MTSDFAVKAVHSAKGKTVVVDPCSFMRPGGAYEDGAFGPEQILCSESNLYPVLCGCKSTYHAANRGFASGQLYTDRALYLPQVTFVHDGDIRRADVLAIPEPNRAHALENHRSEREVETALRARVEALLRIAAANGAETLIVGAFGAGPQGFDAEVVIELFRSWIATHPGAIGHITFAVPRAVLAPFEDAFGEEREPEPVVVAPTETEEDDEDDFDPNDLPEGITFRS
;
A
#
# COMPACT_ATOMS: atom_id res chain seq x y z
N MET A 1 7.44 4.98 -2.87
CA MET A 1 6.28 4.20 -3.40
C MET A 1 6.66 2.74 -3.49
N THR A 2 5.76 1.83 -3.23
CA THR A 2 5.97 0.40 -3.41
C THR A 2 4.67 -0.32 -3.74
N SER A 3 4.73 -1.33 -4.62
CA SER A 3 3.64 -2.27 -4.88
C SER A 3 3.67 -3.47 -3.92
N ASP A 4 4.65 -3.51 -3.02
CA ASP A 4 4.78 -4.54 -2.01
C ASP A 4 3.79 -4.34 -0.87
N PHE A 5 3.57 -5.36 -0.09
CA PHE A 5 2.75 -5.24 1.11
C PHE A 5 3.38 -4.29 2.14
N ALA A 6 2.54 -3.64 2.95
CA ALA A 6 2.96 -2.69 3.96
C ALA A 6 4.02 -3.27 4.93
N VAL A 7 3.99 -4.57 5.21
CA VAL A 7 4.98 -5.25 6.06
C VAL A 7 6.39 -5.14 5.50
N LYS A 8 6.58 -5.36 4.20
CA LYS A 8 7.89 -5.18 3.56
C LYS A 8 8.38 -3.73 3.66
N ALA A 9 7.46 -2.76 3.53
CA ALA A 9 7.79 -1.36 3.73
C ALA A 9 8.21 -1.06 5.18
N VAL A 10 7.62 -1.73 6.19
CA VAL A 10 8.05 -1.62 7.59
C VAL A 10 9.51 -2.03 7.74
N HIS A 11 9.93 -3.13 7.11
CA HIS A 11 11.30 -3.64 7.21
C HIS A 11 12.35 -2.72 6.54
N SER A 12 11.97 -1.98 5.51
CA SER A 12 12.85 -1.00 4.84
C SER A 12 12.79 0.41 5.42
N ALA A 13 11.82 0.70 6.28
CA ALA A 13 11.61 2.04 6.85
C ALA A 13 12.75 2.46 7.80
N LYS A 14 12.94 3.77 7.91
CA LYS A 14 13.92 4.37 8.83
C LYS A 14 13.21 5.22 9.89
N GLY A 15 13.85 5.33 11.06
CA GLY A 15 13.34 6.13 12.15
C GLY A 15 12.07 5.57 12.80
N LYS A 16 11.35 6.44 13.52
CA LYS A 16 10.08 6.07 14.13
C LYS A 16 9.02 5.83 13.07
N THR A 17 8.70 4.56 12.87
CA THR A 17 7.79 4.10 11.82
C THR A 17 6.39 3.87 12.38
N VAL A 18 5.40 4.43 11.70
CA VAL A 18 3.97 4.17 11.93
C VAL A 18 3.39 3.53 10.69
N VAL A 19 2.70 2.40 10.83
CA VAL A 19 1.97 1.76 9.74
C VAL A 19 0.47 1.89 9.98
N VAL A 20 -0.27 2.30 8.95
CA VAL A 20 -1.72 2.41 9.00
C VAL A 20 -2.35 1.04 8.74
N ASP A 21 -3.14 0.60 9.70
CA ASP A 21 -4.00 -0.56 9.57
C ASP A 21 -5.44 -0.08 9.27
N PRO A 22 -5.98 -0.36 8.06
CA PRO A 22 -7.37 -0.06 7.72
C PRO A 22 -8.30 -1.03 8.44
N CYS A 23 -8.33 -0.92 9.76
CA CYS A 23 -8.88 -1.93 10.65
C CYS A 23 -10.41 -2.10 10.54
N SER A 24 -10.86 -3.30 10.84
CA SER A 24 -12.28 -3.55 11.06
C SER A 24 -12.79 -2.77 12.27
N PHE A 25 -13.92 -2.08 12.11
CA PHE A 25 -14.49 -1.23 13.14
C PHE A 25 -15.04 -2.01 14.34
N MET A 26 -15.58 -3.22 14.12
CA MET A 26 -16.34 -3.98 15.12
C MET A 26 -15.73 -5.31 15.55
N ARG A 27 -14.70 -5.80 14.84
CA ARG A 27 -14.07 -7.11 15.12
C ARG A 27 -12.55 -6.98 15.03
N PRO A 28 -11.79 -7.44 16.03
CA PRO A 28 -10.33 -7.49 15.94
C PRO A 28 -9.89 -8.29 14.69
N GLY A 29 -9.04 -7.72 13.86
CA GLY A 29 -8.56 -8.38 12.65
C GLY A 29 -9.63 -8.66 11.58
N GLY A 30 -10.85 -8.11 11.74
CA GLY A 30 -11.96 -8.38 10.82
C GLY A 30 -12.31 -9.86 10.75
N ALA A 31 -12.15 -10.47 9.58
CA ALA A 31 -12.37 -11.90 9.35
C ALA A 31 -11.04 -12.70 9.28
N TYR A 32 -10.03 -12.30 10.04
CA TYR A 32 -8.71 -12.96 10.08
C TYR A 32 -8.82 -14.45 10.46
N GLU A 33 -9.59 -14.78 11.51
CA GLU A 33 -9.80 -16.16 11.94
C GLU A 33 -10.62 -16.99 10.92
N ASP A 34 -11.39 -16.33 10.09
CA ASP A 34 -12.20 -16.96 9.03
C ASP A 34 -11.38 -17.15 7.74
N GLY A 35 -10.08 -16.80 7.73
CA GLY A 35 -9.18 -16.95 6.59
C GLY A 35 -9.35 -15.89 5.50
N ALA A 36 -9.96 -14.75 5.82
CA ALA A 36 -10.03 -13.63 4.87
C ALA A 36 -8.64 -13.07 4.54
N PHE A 37 -8.53 -12.51 3.35
CA PHE A 37 -7.31 -11.89 2.87
C PHE A 37 -7.57 -10.41 2.53
N GLY A 38 -6.79 -9.54 3.13
CA GLY A 38 -6.86 -8.09 2.95
C GLY A 38 -5.76 -7.38 3.73
N PRO A 39 -5.68 -6.05 3.66
CA PRO A 39 -4.59 -5.30 4.29
C PRO A 39 -4.44 -5.57 5.80
N GLU A 40 -5.53 -5.51 6.57
CA GLU A 40 -5.52 -5.80 8.02
C GLU A 40 -5.08 -7.25 8.29
N GLN A 41 -5.57 -8.23 7.51
CA GLN A 41 -5.24 -9.64 7.70
C GLN A 41 -3.77 -9.93 7.38
N ILE A 42 -3.21 -9.27 6.37
CA ILE A 42 -1.77 -9.36 6.04
C ILE A 42 -0.93 -8.82 7.21
N LEU A 43 -1.28 -7.65 7.75
CA LEU A 43 -0.59 -7.10 8.93
C LEU A 43 -0.69 -8.04 10.12
N CYS A 44 -1.85 -8.66 10.35
CA CYS A 44 -2.07 -9.64 11.41
C CYS A 44 -1.26 -10.93 11.23
N SER A 45 -1.10 -11.41 9.98
CA SER A 45 -0.39 -12.68 9.71
C SER A 45 1.13 -12.56 9.85
N GLU A 46 1.68 -11.38 9.61
CA GLU A 46 3.12 -11.13 9.65
C GLU A 46 3.55 -10.32 10.89
N SER A 47 2.70 -10.29 11.94
CA SER A 47 3.01 -9.59 13.19
C SER A 47 2.24 -10.14 14.38
N ASN A 48 2.52 -9.57 15.56
CA ASN A 48 1.69 -9.81 16.75
C ASN A 48 0.49 -8.84 16.85
N LEU A 49 0.07 -8.23 15.74
CA LEU A 49 -1.04 -7.26 15.74
C LEU A 49 -2.35 -7.89 16.17
N TYR A 50 -2.69 -9.09 15.68
CA TYR A 50 -3.97 -9.73 16.00
C TYR A 50 -4.21 -9.94 17.49
N PRO A 51 -3.30 -10.56 18.29
CA PRO A 51 -3.47 -10.65 19.73
C PRO A 51 -3.54 -9.28 20.44
N VAL A 52 -2.84 -8.25 19.93
CA VAL A 52 -2.93 -6.88 20.46
C VAL A 52 -4.32 -6.30 20.23
N LEU A 53 -4.88 -6.44 19.02
CA LEU A 53 -6.26 -6.02 18.71
C LEU A 53 -7.30 -6.78 19.55
N CYS A 54 -7.09 -8.08 19.80
CA CYS A 54 -7.93 -8.88 20.70
C CYS A 54 -7.93 -8.32 22.12
N GLY A 55 -6.79 -7.83 22.61
CA GLY A 55 -6.69 -7.12 23.90
C GLY A 55 -7.56 -5.85 23.95
N CYS A 56 -7.79 -5.20 22.82
CA CYS A 56 -8.62 -4.00 22.70
C CYS A 56 -10.11 -4.30 22.38
N LYS A 57 -10.52 -5.58 22.32
CA LYS A 57 -11.86 -5.99 21.89
C LYS A 57 -12.99 -5.31 22.66
N SER A 58 -12.91 -5.24 23.98
CA SER A 58 -13.95 -4.65 24.82
C SER A 58 -13.97 -3.13 24.77
N THR A 59 -12.79 -2.50 24.74
CA THR A 59 -12.64 -1.04 24.84
C THR A 59 -12.80 -0.31 23.52
N TYR A 60 -12.54 -0.98 22.41
CA TYR A 60 -12.64 -0.42 21.07
C TYR A 60 -13.74 -1.09 20.24
N HIS A 61 -13.55 -2.34 19.82
CA HIS A 61 -14.44 -2.99 18.84
C HIS A 61 -15.88 -3.16 19.38
N ALA A 62 -16.05 -3.61 20.61
CA ALA A 62 -17.38 -3.75 21.21
C ALA A 62 -18.05 -2.39 21.44
N ALA A 63 -17.29 -1.39 21.89
CA ALA A 63 -17.79 -0.04 22.09
C ALA A 63 -18.20 0.64 20.76
N ASN A 64 -17.54 0.30 19.65
CA ASN A 64 -17.84 0.84 18.33
C ASN A 64 -19.22 0.41 17.77
N ARG A 65 -19.81 -0.66 18.28
CA ARG A 65 -21.12 -1.14 17.81
C ARG A 65 -22.22 -0.10 17.94
N GLY A 66 -22.11 0.82 18.89
CA GLY A 66 -23.03 1.93 19.06
C GLY A 66 -22.88 3.09 18.06
N PHE A 67 -21.80 3.08 17.25
CA PHE A 67 -21.46 4.15 16.31
C PHE A 67 -21.57 3.74 14.84
N ALA A 68 -22.24 2.63 14.53
CA ALA A 68 -22.44 2.19 13.16
C ALA A 68 -23.27 3.25 12.38
N SER A 69 -22.64 3.93 11.44
CA SER A 69 -23.24 5.03 10.66
C SER A 69 -23.28 4.67 9.17
N GLY A 70 -23.95 3.56 8.82
CA GLY A 70 -24.10 3.16 7.43
C GLY A 70 -22.75 2.98 6.71
N GLN A 71 -21.81 2.24 7.32
CA GLN A 71 -20.48 1.96 6.78
C GLN A 71 -19.53 3.17 6.62
N LEU A 72 -19.90 4.34 7.13
CA LEU A 72 -18.98 5.49 7.20
C LEU A 72 -18.10 5.46 8.43
N TYR A 73 -18.55 4.77 9.49
CA TYR A 73 -17.85 4.66 10.77
C TYR A 73 -17.58 6.01 11.44
N THR A 74 -16.60 6.09 12.32
CA THR A 74 -16.15 7.30 12.98
C THR A 74 -14.63 7.41 12.93
N ASP A 75 -14.07 8.56 13.32
CA ASP A 75 -12.61 8.77 13.37
C ASP A 75 -11.94 8.14 14.61
N ARG A 76 -12.66 7.25 15.32
CA ARG A 76 -12.10 6.50 16.42
C ARG A 76 -11.00 5.58 15.91
N ALA A 77 -9.83 5.69 16.52
CA ALA A 77 -8.65 4.93 16.16
C ALA A 77 -7.99 4.31 17.38
N LEU A 78 -7.16 3.31 17.14
CA LEU A 78 -6.21 2.79 18.14
C LEU A 78 -4.80 3.18 17.69
N TYR A 79 -4.01 3.70 18.63
CA TYR A 79 -2.57 3.83 18.43
C TYR A 79 -1.88 2.75 19.28
N LEU A 80 -1.22 1.82 18.60
CA LEU A 80 -0.65 0.60 19.16
C LEU A 80 0.88 0.66 19.04
N PRO A 81 1.60 1.04 20.11
CA PRO A 81 3.04 1.17 20.03
C PRO A 81 3.75 -0.18 19.98
N GLN A 82 4.89 -0.23 19.29
CA GLN A 82 5.85 -1.33 19.31
C GLN A 82 5.29 -2.69 18.90
N VAL A 83 4.40 -2.74 17.92
CA VAL A 83 3.97 -3.99 17.29
C VAL A 83 5.18 -4.64 16.61
N THR A 84 5.35 -5.94 16.80
CA THR A 84 6.47 -6.71 16.27
C THR A 84 6.07 -7.35 14.95
N PHE A 85 6.76 -7.00 13.88
CA PHE A 85 6.60 -7.56 12.53
C PHE A 85 7.71 -8.56 12.25
N VAL A 86 7.39 -9.63 11.52
CA VAL A 86 8.33 -10.66 11.09
C VAL A 86 8.16 -10.86 9.58
N HIS A 87 9.24 -10.71 8.83
CA HIS A 87 9.24 -10.93 7.39
C HIS A 87 10.60 -11.53 6.97
N ASP A 88 10.58 -12.64 6.25
CA ASP A 88 11.78 -13.37 5.80
C ASP A 88 12.81 -13.64 6.92
N GLY A 89 12.33 -13.86 8.15
CA GLY A 89 13.17 -14.12 9.31
C GLY A 89 13.69 -12.87 10.03
N ASP A 90 13.53 -11.69 9.46
CA ASP A 90 13.84 -10.42 10.10
C ASP A 90 12.72 -10.00 11.05
N ILE A 91 13.12 -9.40 12.18
CA ILE A 91 12.20 -8.87 13.19
C ILE A 91 12.33 -7.35 13.25
N ARG A 92 11.21 -6.66 13.06
CA ARG A 92 11.13 -5.21 13.13
C ARG A 92 10.00 -4.77 14.06
N ARG A 93 10.17 -3.64 14.74
CA ARG A 93 9.10 -3.02 15.53
C ARG A 93 8.67 -1.73 14.85
N ALA A 94 7.35 -1.54 14.78
CA ALA A 94 6.73 -0.30 14.33
C ALA A 94 5.47 -0.04 15.15
N ASP A 95 5.07 1.23 15.21
CA ASP A 95 3.78 1.58 15.79
C ASP A 95 2.68 1.34 14.76
N VAL A 96 1.50 0.91 15.19
CA VAL A 96 0.34 0.70 14.30
C VAL A 96 -0.75 1.71 14.64
N LEU A 97 -1.20 2.42 13.63
CA LEU A 97 -2.40 3.25 13.70
C LEU A 97 -3.57 2.51 13.05
N ALA A 98 -4.38 1.86 13.88
CA ALA A 98 -5.57 1.14 13.43
C ALA A 98 -6.76 2.12 13.38
N ILE A 99 -7.24 2.39 12.16
CA ILE A 99 -8.32 3.34 11.87
C ILE A 99 -9.16 2.81 10.70
N PRO A 100 -10.51 2.73 10.83
CA PRO A 100 -11.35 2.12 9.81
C PRO A 100 -11.47 3.01 8.57
N GLU A 101 -11.46 2.41 7.40
CA GLU A 101 -11.77 3.10 6.14
C GLU A 101 -13.28 3.24 5.98
N PRO A 102 -13.82 4.42 5.58
CA PRO A 102 -15.20 4.52 5.16
C PRO A 102 -15.42 3.70 3.88
N ASN A 103 -16.55 3.00 3.80
CA ASN A 103 -16.92 2.21 2.62
C ASN A 103 -17.96 2.96 1.80
N ARG A 104 -17.54 3.61 0.71
CA ARG A 104 -18.39 4.40 -0.17
C ARG A 104 -19.51 3.57 -0.79
N ALA A 105 -19.16 2.41 -1.37
CA ALA A 105 -20.13 1.57 -2.07
C ALA A 105 -21.28 1.17 -1.16
N HIS A 106 -20.97 0.60 0.01
CA HIS A 106 -21.99 0.19 0.97
C HIS A 106 -22.69 1.37 1.65
N ALA A 107 -22.03 2.53 1.81
CA ALA A 107 -22.68 3.70 2.38
C ALA A 107 -23.78 4.24 1.46
N LEU A 108 -23.53 4.29 0.16
CA LEU A 108 -24.54 4.68 -0.85
C LEU A 108 -25.69 3.69 -0.91
N GLU A 109 -25.44 2.39 -0.84
CA GLU A 109 -26.48 1.36 -0.71
C GLU A 109 -27.31 1.53 0.56
N ASN A 110 -26.72 2.04 1.64
CA ASN A 110 -27.39 2.39 2.89
C ASN A 110 -27.97 3.82 2.90
N HIS A 111 -28.25 4.37 1.73
CA HIS A 111 -28.89 5.67 1.53
C HIS A 111 -28.11 6.87 2.10
N ARG A 112 -26.79 6.78 2.23
CA ARG A 112 -25.94 7.92 2.52
C ARG A 112 -25.73 8.75 1.27
N SER A 113 -25.65 10.06 1.43
CA SER A 113 -25.36 10.96 0.31
C SER A 113 -23.86 10.96 -0.04
N GLU A 114 -23.51 11.27 -1.28
CA GLU A 114 -22.12 11.47 -1.70
C GLU A 114 -21.39 12.48 -0.81
N ARG A 115 -22.07 13.57 -0.43
CA ARG A 115 -21.50 14.59 0.45
C ARG A 115 -21.12 14.04 1.83
N GLU A 116 -21.92 13.16 2.43
CA GLU A 116 -21.60 12.50 3.70
C GLU A 116 -20.38 11.59 3.54
N VAL A 117 -20.34 10.87 2.44
CA VAL A 117 -19.26 9.94 2.09
C VAL A 117 -17.92 10.67 1.90
N GLU A 118 -17.90 11.73 1.11
CA GLU A 118 -16.72 12.57 0.90
C GLU A 118 -16.26 13.25 2.20
N THR A 119 -17.21 13.74 2.99
CA THR A 119 -16.90 14.35 4.30
C THR A 119 -16.25 13.33 5.24
N ALA A 120 -16.76 12.09 5.27
CA ALA A 120 -16.20 11.03 6.11
C ALA A 120 -14.79 10.63 5.66
N LEU A 121 -14.53 10.54 4.36
CA LEU A 121 -13.19 10.24 3.85
C LEU A 121 -12.20 11.36 4.22
N ARG A 122 -12.56 12.60 3.95
CA ARG A 122 -11.72 13.76 4.28
C ARG A 122 -11.36 13.80 5.76
N ALA A 123 -12.36 13.70 6.64
CA ALA A 123 -12.15 13.70 8.09
C ALA A 123 -11.25 12.54 8.52
N ARG A 124 -11.39 11.37 7.89
CA ARG A 124 -10.62 10.19 8.23
C ARG A 124 -9.15 10.31 7.81
N VAL A 125 -8.87 10.79 6.59
CA VAL A 125 -7.49 11.05 6.12
C VAL A 125 -6.83 12.13 6.98
N GLU A 126 -7.55 13.19 7.32
CA GLU A 126 -7.05 14.22 8.23
C GLU A 126 -6.75 13.64 9.63
N ALA A 127 -7.65 12.83 10.18
CA ALA A 127 -7.47 12.21 11.50
C ALA A 127 -6.24 11.31 11.53
N LEU A 128 -6.07 10.43 10.52
CA LEU A 128 -4.91 9.53 10.48
C LEU A 128 -3.57 10.29 10.41
N LEU A 129 -3.48 11.31 9.56
CA LEU A 129 -2.26 12.10 9.38
C LEU A 129 -1.95 12.92 10.66
N ARG A 130 -2.95 13.54 11.25
CA ARG A 130 -2.82 14.26 12.52
C ARG A 130 -2.39 13.36 13.67
N ILE A 131 -2.93 12.14 13.78
CA ILE A 131 -2.55 11.18 14.82
C ILE A 131 -1.11 10.72 14.61
N ALA A 132 -0.72 10.38 13.38
CA ALA A 132 0.64 9.97 13.06
C ALA A 132 1.65 11.09 13.40
N ALA A 133 1.38 12.32 12.97
CA ALA A 133 2.22 13.48 13.26
C ALA A 133 2.32 13.76 14.76
N ALA A 134 1.20 13.75 15.50
CA ALA A 134 1.16 13.98 16.93
C ALA A 134 1.94 12.92 17.74
N ASN A 135 2.09 11.72 17.20
CA ASN A 135 2.90 10.65 17.78
C ASN A 135 4.36 10.67 17.28
N GLY A 136 4.76 11.68 16.51
CA GLY A 136 6.14 11.86 16.07
C GLY A 136 6.57 10.83 15.02
N ALA A 137 5.70 10.47 14.07
CA ALA A 137 6.05 9.61 12.96
C ALA A 137 7.13 10.26 12.09
N GLU A 138 8.29 9.62 12.00
CA GLU A 138 9.33 9.98 11.03
C GLU A 138 9.03 9.34 9.68
N THR A 139 8.55 8.11 9.69
CA THR A 139 8.04 7.41 8.51
C THR A 139 6.61 6.93 8.75
N LEU A 140 5.69 7.32 7.86
CA LEU A 140 4.32 6.80 7.81
C LEU A 140 4.18 5.87 6.62
N ILE A 141 3.70 4.66 6.85
CA ILE A 141 3.36 3.68 5.80
C ILE A 141 1.85 3.59 5.73
N VAL A 142 1.30 3.85 4.56
CA VAL A 142 -0.15 3.83 4.33
C VAL A 142 -0.47 3.13 3.01
N GLY A 143 -1.57 2.37 2.99
CA GLY A 143 -2.10 1.77 1.77
C GLY A 143 -2.83 2.78 0.87
N ALA A 144 -3.64 2.28 -0.05
CA ALA A 144 -4.47 3.10 -0.94
C ALA A 144 -5.61 3.82 -0.22
N PHE A 145 -5.77 3.66 1.03
CA PHE A 145 -6.74 4.14 2.02
C PHE A 145 -8.04 4.73 1.45
N GLY A 146 -9.04 3.85 1.29
CA GLY A 146 -10.34 4.20 0.70
C GLY A 146 -10.43 4.00 -0.81
N ALA A 147 -9.31 4.03 -1.55
CA ALA A 147 -9.33 3.76 -2.99
C ALA A 147 -9.49 2.27 -3.31
N GLY A 148 -10.07 1.98 -4.47
CA GLY A 148 -10.28 0.63 -4.95
C GLY A 148 -11.47 -0.07 -4.29
N PRO A 149 -11.30 -1.12 -3.47
CA PRO A 149 -12.42 -1.91 -2.93
C PRO A 149 -13.42 -1.13 -2.08
N GLN A 150 -13.01 -0.03 -1.47
CA GLN A 150 -13.91 0.85 -0.71
C GLN A 150 -14.71 1.81 -1.59
N GLY A 151 -14.37 1.90 -2.87
CA GLY A 151 -15.15 2.60 -3.88
C GLY A 151 -14.81 4.08 -4.08
N PHE A 152 -13.73 4.58 -3.50
CA PHE A 152 -13.24 5.93 -3.80
C PHE A 152 -12.25 5.91 -4.97
N ASP A 153 -12.26 6.97 -5.76
CA ASP A 153 -11.29 7.18 -6.82
C ASP A 153 -9.91 7.51 -6.21
N ALA A 154 -8.86 6.96 -6.81
CA ALA A 154 -7.49 7.15 -6.32
C ALA A 154 -7.09 8.63 -6.28
N GLU A 155 -7.50 9.40 -7.29
CA GLU A 155 -7.23 10.83 -7.43
C GLU A 155 -7.81 11.64 -6.26
N VAL A 156 -9.01 11.27 -5.79
CA VAL A 156 -9.64 11.93 -4.62
C VAL A 156 -8.81 11.68 -3.36
N VAL A 157 -8.37 10.44 -3.15
CA VAL A 157 -7.54 10.09 -1.99
C VAL A 157 -6.18 10.81 -2.07
N ILE A 158 -5.54 10.78 -3.24
CA ILE A 158 -4.26 11.45 -3.51
C ILE A 158 -4.34 12.94 -3.18
N GLU A 159 -5.39 13.62 -3.64
CA GLU A 159 -5.56 15.06 -3.40
C GLU A 159 -5.72 15.39 -1.92
N LEU A 160 -6.40 14.54 -1.14
CA LEU A 160 -6.50 14.71 0.30
C LEU A 160 -5.13 14.63 0.98
N PHE A 161 -4.29 13.66 0.60
CA PHE A 161 -2.93 13.56 1.14
C PHE A 161 -2.06 14.74 0.70
N ARG A 162 -2.10 15.13 -0.58
CA ARG A 162 -1.35 16.29 -1.11
C ARG A 162 -1.72 17.58 -0.39
N SER A 163 -3.00 17.85 -0.25
CA SER A 163 -3.51 19.04 0.43
C SER A 163 -3.03 19.11 1.88
N TRP A 164 -3.07 17.98 2.59
CA TRP A 164 -2.59 17.93 3.97
C TRP A 164 -1.08 18.14 4.06
N ILE A 165 -0.29 17.46 3.22
CA ILE A 165 1.18 17.60 3.16
C ILE A 165 1.56 19.06 2.88
N ALA A 166 0.90 19.70 1.93
CA ALA A 166 1.17 21.10 1.56
C ALA A 166 0.87 22.09 2.71
N THR A 167 -0.13 21.80 3.54
CA THR A 167 -0.52 22.66 4.66
C THR A 167 0.22 22.35 5.96
N HIS A 168 0.90 21.19 6.06
CA HIS A 168 1.64 20.75 7.24
C HIS A 168 3.08 20.31 6.86
N PRO A 169 3.91 21.21 6.31
CA PRO A 169 5.24 20.85 5.85
C PRO A 169 6.11 20.34 7.00
N GLY A 170 6.73 19.18 6.79
CA GLY A 170 7.63 18.57 7.79
C GLY A 170 6.95 17.93 9.00
N ALA A 171 5.62 17.89 9.08
CA ALA A 171 4.90 17.26 10.19
C ALA A 171 5.13 15.74 10.25
N ILE A 172 5.38 15.10 9.10
CA ILE A 172 5.82 13.72 8.95
C ILE A 172 7.01 13.74 8.00
N GLY A 173 8.12 13.10 8.39
CA GLY A 173 9.38 13.18 7.62
C GLY A 173 9.28 12.49 6.26
N HIS A 174 8.63 11.32 6.21
CA HIS A 174 8.46 10.53 5.00
C HIS A 174 7.12 9.79 4.99
N ILE A 175 6.44 9.76 3.84
CA ILE A 175 5.22 8.98 3.66
C ILE A 175 5.45 7.96 2.54
N THR A 176 5.32 6.68 2.88
CA THR A 176 5.41 5.57 1.94
C THR A 176 4.02 5.04 1.63
N PHE A 177 3.62 5.13 0.37
CA PHE A 177 2.39 4.50 -0.09
C PHE A 177 2.68 3.06 -0.53
N ALA A 178 2.13 2.09 0.21
CA ALA A 178 2.18 0.66 -0.10
C ALA A 178 0.84 0.25 -0.73
N VAL A 179 0.69 0.47 -2.02
CA VAL A 179 -0.59 0.34 -2.73
C VAL A 179 -0.61 -0.88 -3.66
N PRO A 180 -1.78 -1.53 -3.84
CA PRO A 180 -1.92 -2.61 -4.80
C PRO A 180 -1.61 -2.16 -6.24
N ARG A 181 -1.07 -3.06 -7.06
CA ARG A 181 -0.73 -2.76 -8.47
C ARG A 181 -1.89 -2.17 -9.27
N ALA A 182 -3.12 -2.56 -8.96
CA ALA A 182 -4.33 -2.09 -9.65
C ALA A 182 -4.56 -0.58 -9.53
N VAL A 183 -4.06 0.06 -8.48
CA VAL A 183 -4.20 1.52 -8.25
C VAL A 183 -2.84 2.21 -8.08
N LEU A 184 -1.75 1.53 -8.45
CA LEU A 184 -0.38 2.04 -8.26
C LEU A 184 -0.08 3.25 -9.13
N ALA A 185 -0.44 3.19 -10.42
CA ALA A 185 -0.06 4.22 -11.40
C ALA A 185 -0.45 5.65 -10.98
N PRO A 186 -1.70 5.96 -10.58
CA PRO A 186 -2.04 7.31 -10.11
C PRO A 186 -1.22 7.76 -8.90
N PHE A 187 -0.87 6.85 -8.00
CA PHE A 187 -0.03 7.17 -6.84
C PHE A 187 1.43 7.40 -7.24
N GLU A 188 1.96 6.64 -8.22
CA GLU A 188 3.31 6.86 -8.76
C GLU A 188 3.40 8.20 -9.49
N ASP A 189 2.40 8.57 -10.28
CA ASP A 189 2.34 9.87 -10.96
C ASP A 189 2.25 11.03 -9.97
N ALA A 190 1.60 10.80 -8.83
CA ALA A 190 1.39 11.83 -7.82
C ALA A 190 2.57 12.02 -6.85
N PHE A 191 3.20 10.94 -6.42
CA PHE A 191 4.16 10.90 -5.32
C PHE A 191 5.44 10.14 -5.68
N GLY A 192 5.56 9.60 -6.89
CA GLY A 192 6.78 8.97 -7.37
C GLY A 192 7.92 9.98 -7.38
N GLU A 193 9.12 9.55 -7.04
CA GLU A 193 10.33 10.31 -7.32
C GLU A 193 10.49 10.39 -8.85
N GLU A 194 10.82 11.57 -9.38
CA GLU A 194 11.23 11.68 -10.78
C GLU A 194 12.45 10.75 -10.97
N ARG A 195 12.23 9.61 -11.62
CA ARG A 195 13.35 8.78 -12.04
C ARG A 195 14.09 9.58 -13.09
N GLU A 196 15.35 9.93 -12.81
CA GLU A 196 16.24 10.31 -13.88
C GLU A 196 16.13 9.22 -14.97
N PRO A 197 15.90 9.60 -16.25
CA PRO A 197 15.82 8.62 -17.31
C PRO A 197 17.08 7.76 -17.28
N GLU A 198 16.91 6.46 -17.11
CA GLU A 198 18.03 5.54 -17.21
C GLU A 198 18.76 5.84 -18.53
N PRO A 199 20.09 6.00 -18.52
CA PRO A 199 20.82 6.24 -19.74
C PRO A 199 20.46 5.11 -20.72
N VAL A 200 19.88 5.49 -21.85
CA VAL A 200 19.58 4.55 -22.94
C VAL A 200 20.92 3.91 -23.31
N VAL A 201 21.15 2.71 -22.84
CA VAL A 201 22.26 1.88 -23.31
C VAL A 201 21.91 1.57 -24.76
N VAL A 202 22.40 2.42 -25.68
CA VAL A 202 22.37 2.11 -27.10
C VAL A 202 23.27 0.88 -27.23
N ALA A 203 22.67 -0.27 -27.46
CA ALA A 203 23.41 -1.45 -27.83
C ALA A 203 24.32 -1.07 -29.02
N PRO A 204 25.61 -1.45 -29.01
CA PRO A 204 26.45 -1.19 -30.16
C PRO A 204 25.79 -1.83 -31.37
N THR A 205 25.56 -1.02 -32.39
CA THR A 205 25.13 -1.48 -33.71
C THR A 205 26.22 -2.43 -34.17
N GLU A 206 25.93 -3.73 -34.17
CA GLU A 206 26.78 -4.68 -34.87
C GLU A 206 26.77 -4.23 -36.34
N THR A 207 27.88 -3.71 -36.80
CA THR A 207 28.19 -3.59 -38.20
C THR A 207 28.24 -5.01 -38.73
N GLU A 208 27.24 -5.41 -39.46
CA GLU A 208 27.31 -6.55 -40.36
C GLU A 208 28.50 -6.30 -41.29
N GLU A 209 29.68 -6.84 -40.97
CA GLU A 209 30.68 -7.07 -41.95
C GLU A 209 30.13 -8.22 -42.80
N ASP A 210 29.79 -7.90 -44.05
CA ASP A 210 29.53 -8.88 -45.11
C ASP A 210 30.81 -9.70 -45.30
N ASP A 211 31.00 -10.75 -44.52
CA ASP A 211 31.89 -11.86 -44.89
C ASP A 211 31.18 -12.64 -46.01
N GLU A 212 31.48 -12.28 -47.27
CA GLU A 212 31.27 -13.15 -48.41
C GLU A 212 32.11 -14.41 -48.20
N ASP A 213 31.55 -15.38 -47.48
CA ASP A 213 32.07 -16.74 -47.45
C ASP A 213 31.98 -17.32 -48.87
N ASP A 214 33.10 -17.25 -49.58
CA ASP A 214 33.32 -17.85 -50.89
C ASP A 214 33.29 -19.37 -50.73
N PHE A 215 32.06 -19.93 -50.74
CA PHE A 215 31.84 -21.39 -50.65
C PHE A 215 32.34 -22.08 -51.90
N ASP A 216 33.55 -22.73 -51.83
CA ASP A 216 34.04 -23.59 -52.92
C ASP A 216 33.35 -24.98 -52.84
N PRO A 217 32.53 -25.34 -53.87
CA PRO A 217 31.83 -26.64 -53.87
C PRO A 217 32.76 -27.84 -53.95
N ASN A 218 34.08 -27.66 -54.17
CA ASN A 218 35.04 -28.75 -54.26
C ASN A 218 35.70 -29.10 -52.91
N ASP A 219 35.44 -28.34 -51.85
CA ASP A 219 36.05 -28.53 -50.52
C ASP A 219 35.15 -29.34 -49.56
N LEU A 220 34.33 -30.25 -50.12
CA LEU A 220 33.49 -31.14 -49.37
C LEU A 220 34.23 -32.44 -49.00
N PRO A 221 34.18 -32.92 -47.75
CA PRO A 221 34.72 -34.21 -47.39
C PRO A 221 34.05 -35.37 -48.14
N GLU A 222 34.80 -36.33 -48.56
CA GLU A 222 34.30 -37.49 -49.33
C GLU A 222 33.19 -38.23 -48.55
N GLY A 223 32.00 -38.32 -49.15
CA GLY A 223 30.89 -39.10 -48.61
C GLY A 223 29.51 -38.41 -48.53
N ILE A 224 29.39 -37.13 -48.95
CA ILE A 224 28.13 -36.43 -48.98
C ILE A 224 27.57 -36.38 -50.40
N THR A 225 26.45 -37.06 -50.67
CA THR A 225 25.71 -36.98 -51.94
C THR A 225 24.37 -36.31 -51.74
N PHE A 226 24.12 -35.26 -52.54
CA PHE A 226 22.77 -34.66 -52.61
C PHE A 226 21.85 -35.55 -53.48
N ARG A 227 20.68 -35.90 -52.95
CA ARG A 227 19.59 -36.48 -53.74
C ARG A 227 18.82 -35.38 -54.43
N SER A 228 18.72 -35.47 -55.72
CA SER A 228 17.84 -34.69 -56.59
C SER A 228 16.36 -35.01 -56.37
#